data_3c093ae15279b6084756b621ae83becf
#
_entry.id   3c093ae15279b6084756b621ae83becf
#
_cell.length_a   1.000
_cell.length_b   1.000
_cell.length_c   1.000
_cell.angle_alpha   90.00
_cell.angle_beta   90.00
_cell.angle_gamma   90.00
#
_symmetry.space_group_name_H-M   'P 1'
#
loop_
_entity.id
_entity.type
_entity.pdbx_description
1 polymer ?
#
loop_
_entity_poly.entity_id
_entity_poly.type
_entity_poly.pdbx_seq_one_letter_code
_entity_poly.pdbx_strand_id
1 'polypeptide(L)'
;VPATPLEAEVLLVVATLGQRPEFLRQTLASIRAQEVPSDIVIVAPLANESIQQAAREFEARLLPDPGSLPGAINLGVDQSPSTYAYVNWLNDDDLLEPGSLELTTSALKANPLASVAFGACRYIDTAGRELWISKAGPWAPRILNWGPDLIPQPGMLVRAEAWRQVGGLDESFSFAFDLDLLLKLRKVGPLVDVGQVVSSFRWHADSLTVGDRRTNIAESERAKRQS
;
A
#
# COMPACT_ATOMS: atom_id res chain seq x y z
N VAL A 1 -20.42 -30.81 -3.36
CA VAL A 1 -20.53 -29.76 -2.33
C VAL A 1 -19.88 -28.54 -2.95
N PRO A 2 -20.58 -27.40 -3.11
CA PRO A 2 -19.94 -26.17 -3.57
C PRO A 2 -18.86 -25.81 -2.54
N ALA A 3 -17.63 -25.56 -3.00
CA ALA A 3 -16.56 -25.07 -2.14
C ALA A 3 -17.02 -23.74 -1.52
N THR A 4 -16.96 -23.64 -0.21
CA THR A 4 -17.15 -22.34 0.49
C THR A 4 -16.16 -21.37 -0.13
N PRO A 5 -16.58 -20.16 -0.54
CA PRO A 5 -15.64 -19.17 -1.02
C PRO A 5 -14.54 -19.01 0.02
N LEU A 6 -13.28 -19.08 -0.41
CA LEU A 6 -12.15 -18.79 0.48
C LEU A 6 -12.37 -17.38 1.01
N GLU A 7 -12.47 -17.22 2.33
CA GLU A 7 -12.51 -15.90 2.94
C GLU A 7 -11.26 -15.12 2.52
N ALA A 8 -11.45 -13.86 2.15
CA ALA A 8 -10.34 -13.01 1.74
C ALA A 8 -9.34 -12.87 2.90
N GLU A 9 -8.07 -13.23 2.66
CA GLU A 9 -7.02 -13.08 3.67
C GLU A 9 -6.29 -11.73 3.59
N VAL A 10 -6.48 -10.99 2.49
CA VAL A 10 -5.83 -9.70 2.23
C VAL A 10 -6.87 -8.59 2.14
N LEU A 11 -6.63 -7.50 2.85
CA LEU A 11 -7.37 -6.25 2.72
C LEU A 11 -6.53 -5.24 1.94
N LEU A 12 -7.09 -4.69 0.86
CA LEU A 12 -6.52 -3.58 0.09
C LEU A 12 -7.34 -2.32 0.32
N VAL A 13 -6.71 -1.26 0.80
CA VAL A 13 -7.32 0.07 0.92
C VAL A 13 -6.86 0.93 -0.25
N VAL A 14 -7.80 1.56 -0.97
CA VAL A 14 -7.50 2.52 -2.04
C VAL A 14 -8.10 3.87 -1.65
N ALA A 15 -7.24 4.83 -1.34
CA ALA A 15 -7.66 6.19 -1.05
C ALA A 15 -7.63 7.02 -2.33
N THR A 16 -8.73 7.76 -2.62
CA THR A 16 -8.83 8.57 -3.84
C THR A 16 -9.74 9.78 -3.66
N LEU A 17 -9.39 10.88 -4.31
CA LEU A 17 -10.28 12.03 -4.48
C LEU A 17 -11.11 11.95 -5.77
N GLY A 18 -10.91 10.93 -6.60
CA GLY A 18 -11.63 10.69 -7.85
C GLY A 18 -11.26 11.62 -8.99
N GLN A 19 -10.09 12.24 -8.92
CA GLN A 19 -9.62 13.17 -9.95
C GLN A 19 -9.12 12.44 -11.21
N ARG A 20 -8.78 11.14 -11.09
CA ARG A 20 -8.18 10.31 -12.13
C ARG A 20 -8.93 8.98 -12.28
N PRO A 21 -10.19 9.00 -12.78
CA PRO A 21 -11.05 7.82 -12.80
C PRO A 21 -10.49 6.66 -13.61
N GLU A 22 -9.74 6.93 -14.68
CA GLU A 22 -9.10 5.89 -15.50
C GLU A 22 -7.95 5.19 -14.75
N PHE A 23 -7.15 5.94 -13.99
CA PHE A 23 -6.09 5.34 -13.17
C PHE A 23 -6.69 4.52 -12.04
N LEU A 24 -7.71 5.05 -11.35
CA LEU A 24 -8.43 4.29 -10.32
C LEU A 24 -8.93 2.94 -10.85
N ARG A 25 -9.53 2.92 -12.06
CA ARG A 25 -9.98 1.66 -12.68
C ARG A 25 -8.83 0.69 -12.95
N GLN A 26 -7.69 1.20 -13.42
CA GLN A 26 -6.49 0.39 -13.64
C GLN A 26 -5.95 -0.18 -12.32
N THR A 27 -5.90 0.64 -11.26
CA THR A 27 -5.52 0.20 -9.91
C THR A 27 -6.42 -0.93 -9.43
N LEU A 28 -7.74 -0.74 -9.46
CA LEU A 28 -8.71 -1.75 -9.03
C LEU A 28 -8.65 -3.03 -9.87
N ALA A 29 -8.47 -2.89 -11.18
CA ALA A 29 -8.30 -4.02 -12.08
C ALA A 29 -7.04 -4.82 -11.76
N SER A 30 -5.92 -4.15 -11.44
CA SER A 30 -4.67 -4.82 -11.05
C SER A 30 -4.80 -5.62 -9.76
N ILE A 31 -5.63 -5.14 -8.81
CA ILE A 31 -5.96 -5.87 -7.58
C ILE A 31 -6.82 -7.10 -7.89
N ARG A 32 -7.89 -6.93 -8.68
CA ARG A 32 -8.78 -8.04 -9.03
C ARG A 32 -8.14 -9.10 -9.91
N ALA A 33 -7.06 -8.76 -10.60
CA ALA A 33 -6.27 -9.72 -11.40
C ALA A 33 -5.35 -10.61 -10.55
N GLN A 34 -5.23 -10.38 -9.24
CA GLN A 34 -4.45 -11.25 -8.35
C GLN A 34 -5.20 -12.57 -8.07
N GLU A 35 -4.45 -13.67 -7.96
CA GLU A 35 -5.03 -15.00 -7.66
C GLU A 35 -5.39 -15.15 -6.17
N VAL A 36 -4.72 -14.40 -5.30
CA VAL A 36 -5.00 -14.42 -3.86
C VAL A 36 -6.31 -13.67 -3.58
N PRO A 37 -7.29 -14.32 -2.90
CA PRO A 37 -8.55 -13.68 -2.54
C PRO A 37 -8.31 -12.42 -1.69
N SER A 38 -8.85 -11.29 -2.13
CA SER A 38 -8.68 -10.01 -1.47
C SER A 38 -9.96 -9.18 -1.48
N ASP A 39 -10.19 -8.44 -0.41
CA ASP A 39 -11.24 -7.44 -0.35
C ASP A 39 -10.67 -6.05 -0.59
N ILE A 40 -11.47 -5.20 -1.25
CA ILE A 40 -11.11 -3.83 -1.57
C ILE A 40 -11.99 -2.88 -0.79
N VAL A 41 -11.37 -1.91 -0.13
CA VAL A 41 -12.05 -0.77 0.47
C VAL A 41 -11.56 0.50 -0.23
N ILE A 42 -12.50 1.24 -0.82
CA ILE A 42 -12.23 2.57 -1.38
C ILE A 42 -12.61 3.61 -0.33
N VAL A 43 -11.71 4.52 -0.02
CA VAL A 43 -11.97 5.66 0.87
C VAL A 43 -11.94 6.93 0.03
N ALA A 44 -13.09 7.64 -0.06
CA ALA A 44 -13.25 8.69 -1.05
C ALA A 44 -14.44 9.62 -0.74
N PRO A 45 -14.56 10.79 -1.41
CA PRO A 45 -15.76 11.61 -1.40
C PRO A 45 -16.98 10.85 -1.96
N LEU A 46 -17.98 10.58 -1.12
CA LEU A 46 -19.12 9.72 -1.46
C LEU A 46 -20.01 10.28 -2.58
N ALA A 47 -20.00 11.59 -2.81
CA ALA A 47 -20.82 12.22 -3.85
C ALA A 47 -20.29 12.02 -5.28
N ASN A 48 -19.12 11.45 -5.46
CA ASN A 48 -18.49 11.26 -6.77
C ASN A 48 -19.05 10.00 -7.45
N GLU A 49 -19.87 10.20 -8.50
CA GLU A 49 -20.52 9.11 -9.23
C GLU A 49 -19.55 8.15 -9.91
N SER A 50 -18.41 8.63 -10.41
CA SER A 50 -17.40 7.77 -11.06
C SER A 50 -16.77 6.80 -10.06
N ILE A 51 -16.55 7.24 -8.83
CA ILE A 51 -16.06 6.39 -7.74
C ILE A 51 -17.11 5.36 -7.33
N GLN A 52 -18.39 5.79 -7.19
CA GLN A 52 -19.47 4.87 -6.87
C GLN A 52 -19.63 3.78 -7.95
N GLN A 53 -19.47 4.16 -9.23
CA GLN A 53 -19.52 3.22 -10.33
C GLN A 53 -18.34 2.24 -10.26
N ALA A 54 -17.12 2.72 -10.04
CA ALA A 54 -15.94 1.88 -9.88
C ALA A 54 -16.09 0.93 -8.67
N ALA A 55 -16.60 1.42 -7.54
CA ALA A 55 -16.85 0.58 -6.37
C ALA A 55 -17.81 -0.58 -6.67
N ARG A 56 -18.89 -0.32 -7.41
CA ARG A 56 -19.83 -1.38 -7.84
C ARG A 56 -19.20 -2.35 -8.84
N GLU A 57 -18.47 -1.83 -9.83
CA GLU A 57 -17.83 -2.64 -10.88
C GLU A 57 -16.78 -3.60 -10.32
N PHE A 58 -16.00 -3.14 -9.35
CA PHE A 58 -14.93 -3.91 -8.74
C PHE A 58 -15.32 -4.53 -7.39
N GLU A 59 -16.61 -4.56 -7.04
CA GLU A 59 -17.12 -5.14 -5.78
C GLU A 59 -16.37 -4.62 -4.54
N ALA A 60 -16.03 -3.33 -4.55
CA ALA A 60 -15.32 -2.67 -3.47
C ALA A 60 -16.29 -2.00 -2.49
N ARG A 61 -15.97 -2.07 -1.20
CA ARG A 61 -16.69 -1.32 -0.18
C ARG A 61 -16.26 0.15 -0.24
N LEU A 62 -17.20 1.08 -0.15
CA LEU A 62 -16.94 2.51 -0.20
C LEU A 62 -17.13 3.13 1.19
N LEU A 63 -16.14 3.90 1.66
CA LEU A 63 -16.14 4.66 2.91
C LEU A 63 -15.92 6.15 2.65
N PRO A 64 -16.41 7.04 3.55
CA PRO A 64 -16.22 8.48 3.41
C PRO A 64 -14.77 8.88 3.66
N ASP A 65 -14.28 9.87 2.89
CA ASP A 65 -12.95 10.45 3.07
C ASP A 65 -12.90 11.30 4.37
N PRO A 66 -11.99 11.03 5.31
CA PRO A 66 -11.80 11.83 6.53
C PRO A 66 -11.00 13.10 6.32
N GLY A 67 -10.43 13.35 5.12
CA GLY A 67 -9.72 14.57 4.76
C GLY A 67 -8.18 14.49 4.84
N SER A 68 -7.61 13.34 5.15
CA SER A 68 -6.15 13.11 5.08
C SER A 68 -5.85 11.72 4.53
N LEU A 69 -4.75 11.57 3.79
CA LEU A 69 -4.39 10.28 3.20
C LEU A 69 -4.10 9.21 4.26
N PRO A 70 -3.25 9.43 5.30
CA PRO A 70 -3.05 8.42 6.33
C PRO A 70 -4.33 8.13 7.13
N GLY A 71 -5.18 9.14 7.38
CA GLY A 71 -6.48 8.94 8.01
C GLY A 71 -7.43 8.09 7.16
N ALA A 72 -7.45 8.29 5.84
CA ALA A 72 -8.23 7.46 4.92
C ALA A 72 -7.78 5.99 4.93
N ILE A 73 -6.48 5.75 4.95
CA ILE A 73 -5.93 4.40 5.00
C ILE A 73 -6.27 3.74 6.35
N ASN A 74 -6.04 4.43 7.47
CA ASN A 74 -6.41 3.94 8.81
C ASN A 74 -7.91 3.61 8.87
N LEU A 75 -8.77 4.53 8.42
CA LEU A 75 -10.22 4.32 8.39
C LEU A 75 -10.60 3.06 7.60
N GLY A 76 -9.98 2.86 6.43
CA GLY A 76 -10.20 1.68 5.60
C GLY A 76 -9.86 0.38 6.32
N VAL A 77 -8.77 0.35 7.07
CA VAL A 77 -8.36 -0.81 7.86
C VAL A 77 -9.25 -0.99 9.09
N ASP A 78 -9.48 0.07 9.87
CA ASP A 78 -10.22 0.01 11.15
C ASP A 78 -11.70 -0.34 10.97
N GLN A 79 -12.31 0.11 9.89
CA GLN A 79 -13.71 -0.21 9.56
C GLN A 79 -13.87 -1.59 8.90
N SER A 80 -12.79 -2.34 8.73
CA SER A 80 -12.80 -3.67 8.12
C SER A 80 -12.79 -4.76 9.21
N PRO A 81 -13.36 -5.95 8.93
CA PRO A 81 -13.29 -7.08 9.86
C PRO A 81 -11.85 -7.40 10.26
N SER A 82 -11.64 -7.74 11.52
CA SER A 82 -10.31 -8.09 12.06
C SER A 82 -9.79 -9.46 11.59
N THR A 83 -10.51 -10.14 10.69
CA THR A 83 -10.20 -11.48 10.19
C THR A 83 -9.10 -11.51 9.12
N TYR A 84 -8.78 -10.37 8.50
CA TYR A 84 -7.70 -10.33 7.52
C TYR A 84 -6.35 -10.64 8.17
N ALA A 85 -5.58 -11.47 7.50
CA ALA A 85 -4.22 -11.80 7.91
C ALA A 85 -3.23 -10.72 7.49
N TYR A 86 -3.53 -10.03 6.38
CA TYR A 86 -2.63 -9.05 5.77
C TYR A 86 -3.40 -7.82 5.31
N VAL A 87 -2.71 -6.68 5.33
CA VAL A 87 -3.22 -5.39 4.86
C VAL A 87 -2.20 -4.70 3.96
N ASN A 88 -2.68 -3.97 2.98
CA ASN A 88 -1.90 -3.03 2.18
C ASN A 88 -2.81 -1.88 1.71
N TRP A 89 -2.22 -0.81 1.22
CA TRP A 89 -2.94 0.24 0.51
C TRP A 89 -2.26 0.57 -0.80
N LEU A 90 -3.02 1.10 -1.73
CA LEU A 90 -2.54 1.63 -3.00
C LEU A 90 -3.10 3.05 -3.19
N ASN A 91 -2.31 3.92 -3.78
CA ASN A 91 -2.84 5.14 -4.35
C ASN A 91 -3.66 4.82 -5.61
N ASP A 92 -4.51 5.75 -6.01
CA ASP A 92 -5.45 5.55 -7.12
C ASP A 92 -4.79 5.55 -8.53
N ASP A 93 -3.45 5.57 -8.58
CA ASP A 93 -2.63 5.57 -9.80
C ASP A 93 -1.54 4.50 -9.82
N ASP A 94 -1.36 3.76 -8.73
CA ASP A 94 -0.40 2.67 -8.62
C ASP A 94 -1.02 1.32 -8.99
N LEU A 95 -0.18 0.35 -9.39
CA LEU A 95 -0.63 -0.96 -9.82
C LEU A 95 0.08 -2.07 -9.04
N LEU A 96 -0.62 -3.18 -8.80
CA LEU A 96 0.03 -4.45 -8.46
C LEU A 96 0.49 -5.15 -9.74
N GLU A 97 1.71 -5.67 -9.73
CA GLU A 97 2.19 -6.54 -10.80
C GLU A 97 1.51 -7.94 -10.70
N PRO A 98 1.39 -8.68 -11.79
CA PRO A 98 0.84 -10.04 -11.74
C PRO A 98 1.58 -10.92 -10.74
N GLY A 99 0.84 -11.63 -9.86
CA GLY A 99 1.41 -12.49 -8.82
C GLY A 99 1.97 -11.77 -7.60
N SER A 100 1.78 -10.45 -7.48
CA SER A 100 2.28 -9.64 -6.36
C SER A 100 1.80 -10.15 -5.01
N LEU A 101 0.49 -10.35 -4.85
CA LEU A 101 -0.09 -10.83 -3.59
C LEU A 101 0.35 -12.27 -3.27
N GLU A 102 0.55 -13.10 -4.30
CA GLU A 102 1.01 -14.47 -4.14
C GLU A 102 2.45 -14.55 -3.63
N LEU A 103 3.33 -13.74 -4.19
CA LEU A 103 4.72 -13.62 -3.75
C LEU A 103 4.82 -13.10 -2.32
N THR A 104 4.10 -12.03 -2.01
CA THR A 104 4.18 -11.37 -0.70
C THR A 104 3.50 -12.18 0.41
N THR A 105 2.33 -12.78 0.15
CA THR A 105 1.68 -13.69 1.12
C THR A 105 2.51 -14.93 1.38
N SER A 106 3.09 -15.54 0.33
CA SER A 106 3.97 -16.71 0.46
C SER A 106 5.22 -16.37 1.29
N ALA A 107 5.83 -15.20 1.07
CA ALA A 107 6.98 -14.76 1.86
C ALA A 107 6.62 -14.57 3.34
N LEU A 108 5.45 -13.98 3.66
CA LEU A 108 4.98 -13.84 5.05
C LEU A 108 4.60 -15.18 5.68
N LYS A 109 4.02 -16.11 4.93
CA LYS A 109 3.72 -17.48 5.41
C LYS A 109 5.01 -18.24 5.71
N ALA A 110 6.02 -18.12 4.85
CA ALA A 110 7.33 -18.74 5.05
C ALA A 110 8.14 -18.12 6.20
N ASN A 111 7.83 -16.89 6.59
CA ASN A 111 8.49 -16.16 7.66
C ASN A 111 7.46 -15.66 8.70
N PRO A 112 7.00 -16.52 9.63
CA PRO A 112 5.91 -16.17 10.56
C PRO A 112 6.20 -14.97 11.47
N LEU A 113 7.47 -14.66 11.72
CA LEU A 113 7.90 -13.51 12.52
C LEU A 113 8.01 -12.22 11.69
N ALA A 114 7.93 -12.29 10.37
CA ALA A 114 8.04 -11.11 9.53
C ALA A 114 6.80 -10.21 9.66
N SER A 115 7.03 -8.91 9.79
CA SER A 115 5.98 -7.90 9.86
C SER A 115 5.55 -7.42 8.47
N VAL A 116 6.47 -7.42 7.49
CA VAL A 116 6.25 -6.93 6.12
C VAL A 116 6.94 -7.83 5.12
N ALA A 117 6.29 -8.07 3.98
CA ALA A 117 6.94 -8.50 2.74
C ALA A 117 6.89 -7.36 1.72
N PHE A 118 7.97 -7.15 0.99
CA PHE A 118 8.10 -6.11 -0.04
C PHE A 118 8.94 -6.62 -1.21
N GLY A 119 8.86 -5.93 -2.34
CA GLY A 119 9.70 -6.22 -3.49
C GLY A 119 10.13 -4.96 -4.22
N ALA A 120 10.71 -5.13 -5.41
CA ALA A 120 11.01 -4.01 -6.27
C ALA A 120 9.74 -3.39 -6.85
N CYS A 121 9.82 -2.12 -7.24
CA CYS A 121 8.76 -1.37 -7.90
C CYS A 121 9.22 -0.92 -9.28
N ARG A 122 8.38 -1.07 -10.27
CA ARG A 122 8.51 -0.53 -11.61
C ARG A 122 7.99 0.90 -11.63
N TYR A 123 8.78 1.85 -12.05
CA TYR A 123 8.32 3.22 -12.28
C TYR A 123 7.85 3.35 -13.71
N ILE A 124 6.59 3.80 -13.88
CA ILE A 124 5.94 3.96 -15.19
C ILE A 124 5.52 5.42 -15.40
N ASP A 125 5.43 5.83 -16.66
CA ASP A 125 4.83 7.13 -17.03
C ASP A 125 3.29 7.06 -17.06
N THR A 126 2.65 8.18 -17.38
CA THR A 126 1.18 8.27 -17.49
C THR A 126 0.58 7.37 -18.59
N ALA A 127 1.39 6.94 -19.55
CA ALA A 127 1.00 6.01 -20.60
C ALA A 127 1.28 4.53 -20.24
N GLY A 128 1.81 4.26 -19.02
CA GLY A 128 2.15 2.92 -18.55
C GLY A 128 3.49 2.40 -19.07
N ARG A 129 4.33 3.23 -19.73
CA ARG A 129 5.64 2.82 -20.23
C ARG A 129 6.65 2.82 -19.08
N GLU A 130 7.45 1.77 -19.00
CA GLU A 130 8.52 1.66 -18.00
C GLU A 130 9.56 2.77 -18.16
N LEU A 131 9.88 3.40 -17.05
CA LEU A 131 10.95 4.38 -16.93
C LEU A 131 12.21 3.75 -16.32
N TRP A 132 12.07 3.08 -15.17
CA TRP A 132 13.12 2.29 -14.49
C TRP A 132 12.49 1.36 -13.46
N ILE A 133 13.31 0.44 -12.92
CA ILE A 133 12.93 -0.42 -11.78
C ILE A 133 13.74 0.03 -10.56
N SER A 134 13.08 0.09 -9.38
CA SER A 134 13.75 0.40 -8.12
C SER A 134 14.85 -0.63 -7.81
N LYS A 135 15.89 -0.17 -7.11
CA LYS A 135 16.99 -1.03 -6.67
C LYS A 135 16.84 -1.47 -5.20
N ALA A 136 15.60 -1.49 -4.68
CA ALA A 136 15.34 -2.06 -3.37
C ALA A 136 15.80 -3.53 -3.35
N GLY A 137 16.24 -3.99 -2.20
CA GLY A 137 16.71 -5.36 -2.04
C GLY A 137 16.83 -5.71 -0.56
N PRO A 138 17.32 -6.89 -0.19
CA PRO A 138 17.33 -7.39 1.19
C PRO A 138 18.19 -6.55 2.16
N TRP A 139 18.97 -5.60 1.63
CA TRP A 139 19.76 -4.65 2.41
C TRP A 139 19.00 -3.37 2.77
N ALA A 140 17.90 -3.03 2.04
CA ALA A 140 17.16 -1.80 2.25
C ALA A 140 16.65 -1.63 3.69
N PRO A 141 16.11 -2.65 4.37
CA PRO A 141 15.71 -2.53 5.77
C PRO A 141 16.84 -2.15 6.72
N ARG A 142 18.10 -2.49 6.38
CA ARG A 142 19.25 -2.21 7.24
C ARG A 142 19.62 -0.74 7.31
N ILE A 143 19.37 0.00 6.23
CA ILE A 143 19.73 1.42 6.16
C ILE A 143 18.56 2.36 6.49
N LEU A 144 17.36 1.84 6.72
CA LEU A 144 16.13 2.61 6.86
C LEU A 144 16.22 3.72 7.93
N ASN A 145 16.95 3.48 9.05
CA ASN A 145 17.06 4.44 10.15
C ASN A 145 17.93 5.68 9.83
N TRP A 146 18.85 5.59 8.89
CA TRP A 146 19.85 6.64 8.64
C TRP A 146 20.10 6.88 7.14
N GLY A 147 19.64 5.99 6.29
CA GLY A 147 19.70 6.11 4.84
C GLY A 147 18.39 6.62 4.21
N PRO A 148 18.31 6.68 2.89
CA PRO A 148 17.06 6.95 2.19
C PRO A 148 16.08 5.79 2.40
N ASP A 149 14.78 6.10 2.34
CA ASP A 149 13.76 5.06 2.19
C ASP A 149 13.83 4.53 0.75
N LEU A 150 14.14 3.24 0.65
CA LEU A 150 14.27 2.53 -0.62
C LEU A 150 13.28 1.36 -0.72
N ILE A 151 12.39 1.21 0.27
CA ILE A 151 11.33 0.20 0.24
C ILE A 151 10.12 0.82 -0.42
N PRO A 152 9.76 0.41 -1.63
CA PRO A 152 8.59 0.96 -2.31
C PRO A 152 7.33 0.60 -1.55
N GLN A 153 6.50 1.60 -1.24
CA GLN A 153 5.23 1.41 -0.54
C GLN A 153 4.22 0.61 -1.38
N PRO A 154 3.98 0.90 -2.68
CA PRO A 154 3.07 0.09 -3.47
C PRO A 154 3.54 -1.36 -3.53
N GLY A 155 2.65 -2.31 -3.34
CA GLY A 155 2.99 -3.74 -3.37
C GLY A 155 3.65 -4.30 -2.11
N MET A 156 3.97 -3.50 -1.08
CA MET A 156 4.31 -4.08 0.22
C MET A 156 3.06 -4.70 0.85
N LEU A 157 3.25 -5.78 1.58
CA LEU A 157 2.17 -6.44 2.31
C LEU A 157 2.53 -6.50 3.79
N VAL A 158 1.66 -5.95 4.63
CA VAL A 158 1.86 -5.85 6.09
C VAL A 158 1.04 -6.92 6.80
N ARG A 159 1.64 -7.62 7.75
CA ARG A 159 0.90 -8.51 8.65
C ARG A 159 -0.09 -7.69 9.49
N ALA A 160 -1.37 -8.01 9.44
CA ALA A 160 -2.41 -7.23 10.09
C ALA A 160 -2.24 -7.15 11.63
N GLU A 161 -1.68 -8.18 12.24
CA GLU A 161 -1.33 -8.16 13.66
C GLU A 161 -0.25 -7.12 13.96
N ALA A 162 0.81 -7.06 13.13
CA ALA A 162 1.88 -6.07 13.27
C ALA A 162 1.36 -4.64 13.03
N TRP A 163 0.47 -4.44 12.05
CA TRP A 163 -0.22 -3.17 11.83
C TRP A 163 -0.94 -2.70 13.10
N ARG A 164 -1.77 -3.56 13.68
CA ARG A 164 -2.50 -3.25 14.93
C ARG A 164 -1.56 -2.99 16.11
N GLN A 165 -0.47 -3.74 16.22
CA GLN A 165 0.51 -3.59 17.30
C GLN A 165 1.22 -2.23 17.26
N VAL A 166 1.49 -1.68 16.07
CA VAL A 166 2.14 -0.37 15.92
C VAL A 166 1.15 0.80 15.88
N GLY A 167 -0.17 0.51 15.84
CA GLY A 167 -1.23 1.52 15.83
C GLY A 167 -1.50 2.15 14.47
N GLY A 168 -1.13 1.49 13.37
CA GLY A 168 -1.34 1.99 12.02
C GLY A 168 -0.44 3.17 11.64
N LEU A 169 -0.92 4.00 10.71
CA LEU A 169 -0.24 5.20 10.24
C LEU A 169 -0.39 6.36 11.24
N ASP A 170 0.67 7.13 11.43
CA ASP A 170 0.64 8.37 12.20
C ASP A 170 0.11 9.51 11.32
N GLU A 171 -1.09 9.99 11.63
CA GLU A 171 -1.80 11.02 10.88
C GLU A 171 -1.16 12.41 10.99
N SER A 172 -0.17 12.58 11.86
CA SER A 172 0.60 13.82 11.96
C SER A 172 1.63 13.99 10.84
N PHE A 173 1.86 12.96 10.03
CA PHE A 173 2.67 13.01 8.82
C PHE A 173 1.80 13.19 7.58
N SER A 174 2.27 14.03 6.65
CA SER A 174 1.63 14.22 5.35
C SER A 174 2.33 13.47 4.21
N PHE A 175 3.64 13.23 4.35
CA PHE A 175 4.50 12.62 3.32
C PHE A 175 5.20 11.35 3.82
N ALA A 176 5.83 11.39 5.01
CA ALA A 176 6.69 10.30 5.48
C ALA A 176 5.97 9.28 6.39
N PHE A 177 4.64 9.14 6.28
CA PHE A 177 3.84 8.20 7.07
C PHE A 177 4.16 6.73 6.76
N ASP A 178 4.56 6.43 5.52
CA ASP A 178 5.01 5.10 5.09
C ASP A 178 6.37 4.74 5.70
N LEU A 179 7.33 5.69 5.68
CA LEU A 179 8.62 5.52 6.36
C LEU A 179 8.45 5.35 7.87
N ASP A 180 7.62 6.18 8.52
CA ASP A 180 7.32 6.06 9.95
C ASP A 180 6.74 4.67 10.28
N LEU A 181 5.78 4.21 9.48
CA LEU A 181 5.21 2.88 9.63
C LEU A 181 6.28 1.78 9.49
N LEU A 182 7.11 1.83 8.45
CA LEU A 182 8.17 0.84 8.23
C LEU A 182 9.18 0.81 9.39
N LEU A 183 9.53 1.97 9.94
CA LEU A 183 10.40 2.08 11.10
C LEU A 183 9.78 1.46 12.36
N LYS A 184 8.48 1.61 12.57
CA LYS A 184 7.72 0.97 13.65
C LYS A 184 7.60 -0.55 13.42
N LEU A 185 7.21 -0.97 12.23
CA LEU A 185 7.02 -2.39 11.89
C LEU A 185 8.32 -3.20 12.01
N ARG A 186 9.46 -2.60 11.64
CA ARG A 186 10.78 -3.21 11.79
C ARG A 186 11.14 -3.58 13.24
N LYS A 187 10.59 -2.87 14.24
CA LYS A 187 10.79 -3.20 15.66
C LYS A 187 9.95 -4.40 16.11
N VAL A 188 8.87 -4.68 15.38
CA VAL A 188 7.94 -5.76 15.67
C VAL A 188 8.35 -7.06 14.97
N GLY A 189 8.92 -6.96 13.77
CA GLY A 189 9.37 -8.13 13.02
C GLY A 189 10.22 -7.77 11.80
N PRO A 190 10.90 -8.76 11.19
CA PRO A 190 11.68 -8.56 9.98
C PRO A 190 10.86 -8.01 8.82
N LEU A 191 11.48 -7.18 7.97
CA LEU A 191 10.98 -6.79 6.67
C LEU A 191 11.67 -7.70 5.63
N VAL A 192 10.89 -8.47 4.86
CA VAL A 192 11.38 -9.51 3.95
C VAL A 192 11.23 -9.06 2.50
N ASP A 193 12.34 -9.06 1.77
CA ASP A 193 12.35 -8.80 0.33
C ASP A 193 12.01 -10.10 -0.43
N VAL A 194 11.06 -10.03 -1.38
CA VAL A 194 10.69 -11.14 -2.24
C VAL A 194 11.58 -11.28 -3.49
N GLY A 195 12.47 -10.30 -3.73
CA GLY A 195 13.44 -10.33 -4.82
C GLY A 195 12.85 -10.19 -6.23
N GLN A 196 11.60 -9.76 -6.35
CA GLN A 196 10.89 -9.58 -7.61
C GLN A 196 10.16 -8.25 -7.66
N VAL A 197 9.76 -7.81 -8.86
CA VAL A 197 8.92 -6.62 -9.04
C VAL A 197 7.50 -7.00 -8.65
N VAL A 198 6.92 -6.27 -7.68
CA VAL A 198 5.58 -6.55 -7.14
C VAL A 198 4.58 -5.42 -7.39
N SER A 199 5.06 -4.26 -7.82
CA SER A 199 4.19 -3.10 -8.06
C SER A 199 4.72 -2.22 -9.17
N SER A 200 3.84 -1.39 -9.72
CA SER A 200 4.18 -0.27 -10.59
C SER A 200 3.74 1.04 -9.95
N PHE A 201 4.67 1.99 -9.81
CA PHE A 201 4.43 3.35 -9.35
C PHE A 201 4.33 4.29 -10.55
N ARG A 202 3.24 5.05 -10.63
CA ARG A 202 3.03 6.00 -11.73
C ARG A 202 3.67 7.35 -11.40
N TRP A 203 4.72 7.68 -12.18
CA TRP A 203 5.45 8.92 -12.03
C TRP A 203 4.83 10.04 -12.87
N HIS A 204 4.32 11.08 -12.20
CA HIS A 204 3.80 12.29 -12.84
C HIS A 204 3.97 13.52 -11.92
N ALA A 205 3.75 14.72 -12.48
CA ALA A 205 4.00 15.98 -11.79
C ALA A 205 3.17 16.18 -10.51
N ASP A 206 1.97 15.57 -10.45
CA ASP A 206 1.06 15.66 -9.31
C ASP A 206 1.28 14.55 -8.25
N SER A 207 2.29 13.69 -8.44
CA SER A 207 2.63 12.69 -7.43
C SER A 207 3.09 13.35 -6.14
N LEU A 208 2.58 12.91 -4.98
CA LEU A 208 2.94 13.45 -3.66
C LEU A 208 4.45 13.50 -3.45
N THR A 209 5.16 12.47 -3.90
CA THR A 209 6.64 12.36 -3.79
C THR A 209 7.38 13.49 -4.52
N VAL A 210 6.76 14.13 -5.52
CA VAL A 210 7.38 15.18 -6.34
C VAL A 210 7.07 16.58 -5.80
N GLY A 211 5.96 16.75 -5.06
CA GLY A 211 5.40 18.07 -4.71
C GLY A 211 6.26 18.87 -3.74
N ASP A 212 6.19 18.63 -2.44
CA ASP A 212 6.91 19.40 -1.41
C ASP A 212 8.10 18.63 -0.83
N ARG A 213 9.23 18.73 -1.55
CA ARG A 213 10.47 18.04 -1.16
C ARG A 213 11.01 18.49 0.21
N ARG A 214 10.79 19.76 0.61
CA ARG A 214 11.30 20.27 1.88
C ARG A 214 10.56 19.66 3.05
N THR A 215 9.23 19.67 2.99
CA THR A 215 8.39 19.03 4.02
C THR A 215 8.64 17.53 4.09
N ASN A 216 8.76 16.85 2.95
CA ASN A 216 9.08 15.42 2.92
C ASN A 216 10.40 15.10 3.62
N ILE A 217 11.48 15.85 3.36
CA ILE A 217 12.77 15.66 4.04
C ILE A 217 12.64 15.91 5.55
N ALA A 218 11.97 17.00 5.96
CA ALA A 218 11.80 17.33 7.37
C ALA A 218 11.00 16.26 8.13
N GLU A 219 9.93 15.73 7.51
CA GLU A 219 9.14 14.64 8.07
C GLU A 219 9.94 13.33 8.15
N SER A 220 10.70 12.99 7.10
CA SER A 220 11.57 11.81 7.10
C SER A 220 12.61 11.86 8.22
N GLU A 221 13.23 13.02 8.47
CA GLU A 221 14.15 13.22 9.59
C GLU A 221 13.43 13.11 10.94
N ARG A 222 12.18 13.61 11.05
CA ARG A 222 11.35 13.47 12.25
C ARG A 222 11.05 12.00 12.53
N ALA A 223 10.59 11.24 11.53
CA ALA A 223 10.28 9.83 11.67
C ALA A 223 11.50 9.02 12.16
N LYS A 224 12.68 9.26 11.58
CA LYS A 224 13.93 8.60 11.99
C LYS A 224 14.36 8.93 13.41
N ARG A 225 14.10 10.17 13.90
CA ARG A 225 14.44 10.55 15.28
C ARG A 225 13.49 9.97 16.32
N GLN A 226 12.27 9.64 15.93
CA GLN A 226 11.25 9.03 16.79
C GLN A 226 11.36 7.50 16.84
N SER A 227 12.08 6.91 15.90
CA SER A 227 12.29 5.46 15.77
C SER A 227 13.48 4.91 16.64
#